data_2f0450390612866eb115953623cc857c
#
_entry.id   2f0450390612866eb115953623cc857c
#
_cell.length_a   1.000
_cell.length_b   1.000
_cell.length_c   1.000
_cell.angle_alpha   90.00
_cell.angle_beta   90.00
_cell.angle_gamma   90.00
#
_symmetry.space_group_name_H-M   'P 1'
#
loop_
_entity.id
_entity.type
_entity.pdbx_description
1 polymer ?
#
loop_
_entity_poly.entity_id
_entity_poly.type
_entity_poly.pdbx_seq_one_letter_code
_entity_poly.pdbx_strand_id
1 'polypeptide(L)'
;IAAGKDLTVGTTKGQLNIAGLRNTFTGYISKGKLDELQTTLNFMEKQQVQYDQEIANIKLDIRALEAKFPRGGSFFRKRIILSEEYFNQNPSDKIAYDSLRQKLAFSEKQLEKIKFDIQATNESIKLIQNPAAGHEHKSAVLSGQNINLLSAQGINIESAKIEASKQANLQAAGLLPVVSEEDAKQGEMRSAINIGGLFDTYEYGQRSSNNYAYMIFNQPSEIYGEMGVNIFAPGQSADSRIVINASDIISDSGKVTLKSYGDLSLTAGQGELYTYNKHSYTKRSGKLKIKKKTITEIKEYNNVKPDASLLSGGKGLDIQSGGNIYAYATLFDAPKGSINLTASKALKLFAVEELNYNKLESHKKSSFLGITYNKENSSNSKKMHTALPSKLVAEAVNTRSGWDTLLEGTEFKTSLEGATIQAGVGENA
;
A
#
# COMPACT_ATOMS: atom_id res chain seq x y z
N ILE A 1 26.86 5.74 -7.66
CA ILE A 1 27.55 6.74 -8.49
C ILE A 1 27.10 8.12 -8.04
N ALA A 2 28.02 8.99 -7.68
CA ALA A 2 27.75 10.38 -7.30
C ALA A 2 28.52 11.32 -8.21
N ALA A 3 27.84 12.30 -8.77
CA ALA A 3 28.43 13.37 -9.59
C ALA A 3 28.19 14.73 -8.92
N GLY A 4 29.23 15.58 -8.84
CA GLY A 4 29.10 16.93 -8.30
C GLY A 4 28.34 17.90 -9.21
N LYS A 5 28.06 17.51 -10.45
CA LYS A 5 27.29 18.23 -11.47
C LYS A 5 26.31 17.26 -12.15
N ASP A 6 26.20 17.35 -13.45
CA ASP A 6 25.31 16.50 -14.24
C ASP A 6 25.84 15.09 -14.38
N LEU A 7 24.97 14.11 -14.24
CA LEU A 7 25.23 12.70 -14.48
C LEU A 7 24.43 12.24 -15.68
N THR A 8 25.11 11.80 -16.73
CA THR A 8 24.44 11.16 -17.87
C THR A 8 24.92 9.70 -17.94
N VAL A 9 23.96 8.79 -17.91
CA VAL A 9 24.18 7.35 -18.09
C VAL A 9 23.33 6.91 -19.26
N GLY A 10 23.93 6.26 -20.22
CA GLY A 10 23.19 5.86 -21.41
C GLY A 10 23.76 4.67 -22.14
N THR A 11 22.93 4.09 -23.00
CA THR A 11 23.34 3.04 -23.94
C THR A 11 22.86 3.37 -25.34
N THR A 12 23.77 3.22 -26.29
CA THR A 12 23.51 3.48 -27.73
C THR A 12 22.88 2.28 -28.42
N LYS A 13 22.99 1.10 -27.82
CA LYS A 13 22.40 -0.17 -28.28
C LYS A 13 21.92 -0.97 -27.09
N GLY A 14 20.67 -1.45 -27.13
CA GLY A 14 20.12 -2.27 -26.07
C GLY A 14 19.48 -1.50 -24.91
N GLN A 15 19.28 -2.20 -23.81
CA GLN A 15 18.60 -1.68 -22.61
C GLN A 15 19.58 -1.14 -21.56
N LEU A 16 19.16 -0.15 -20.81
CA LEU A 16 19.84 0.34 -19.62
C LEU A 16 19.23 -0.36 -18.38
N ASN A 17 20.03 -1.12 -17.67
CA ASN A 17 19.60 -1.80 -16.45
C ASN A 17 20.30 -1.20 -15.23
N ILE A 18 19.54 -0.78 -14.24
CA ILE A 18 20.01 -0.27 -12.95
C ILE A 18 19.31 -1.08 -11.87
N ALA A 19 20.05 -1.88 -11.13
CA ALA A 19 19.48 -2.76 -10.11
C ALA A 19 20.25 -2.70 -8.80
N GLY A 20 19.52 -2.86 -7.71
CA GLY A 20 20.09 -3.06 -6.38
C GLY A 20 20.80 -4.41 -6.26
N LEU A 21 21.68 -4.52 -5.26
CA LEU A 21 22.38 -5.75 -4.95
C LEU A 21 21.58 -6.58 -3.96
N ARG A 22 21.42 -7.86 -4.26
CA ARG A 22 20.79 -8.82 -3.35
C ARG A 22 21.82 -9.42 -2.41
N ASN A 23 21.58 -9.28 -1.11
CA ASN A 23 22.36 -9.91 -0.06
C ASN A 23 21.54 -11.02 0.58
N THR A 24 22.14 -12.22 0.68
CA THR A 24 21.58 -13.32 1.45
C THR A 24 22.28 -13.36 2.81
N PHE A 25 21.52 -13.51 3.88
CA PHE A 25 22.06 -13.55 5.23
C PHE A 25 21.46 -14.68 6.08
N THR A 26 22.19 -15.02 7.14
CA THR A 26 21.71 -15.94 8.18
C THR A 26 22.02 -15.31 9.53
N GLY A 27 21.00 -15.13 10.37
CA GLY A 27 21.15 -14.53 11.72
C GLY A 27 21.52 -13.04 11.74
N TYR A 28 21.34 -12.31 10.66
CA TYR A 28 21.62 -10.87 10.57
C TYR A 28 20.46 -10.03 11.07
N ILE A 29 20.74 -8.94 11.78
CA ILE A 29 19.75 -7.97 12.23
C ILE A 29 19.87 -6.70 11.39
N SER A 30 18.82 -6.38 10.66
CA SER A 30 18.72 -5.11 9.93
C SER A 30 18.34 -3.97 10.87
N LYS A 31 19.34 -3.19 11.33
CA LYS A 31 19.10 -2.04 12.22
C LYS A 31 18.24 -0.98 11.56
N GLY A 32 18.51 -0.61 10.31
CA GLY A 32 17.74 0.41 9.60
C GLY A 32 16.27 0.04 9.49
N LYS A 33 15.96 -1.20 9.13
CA LYS A 33 14.56 -1.68 9.05
C LYS A 33 13.90 -1.76 10.42
N LEU A 34 14.65 -2.11 11.45
CA LEU A 34 14.15 -2.12 12.82
C LEU A 34 13.75 -0.71 13.29
N ASP A 35 14.61 0.29 13.04
CA ASP A 35 14.34 1.69 13.39
C ASP A 35 13.13 2.25 12.64
N GLU A 36 12.97 1.92 11.36
CA GLU A 36 11.79 2.27 10.54
C GLU A 36 10.50 1.69 11.14
N LEU A 37 10.50 0.39 11.45
CA LEU A 37 9.34 -0.27 12.05
C LEU A 37 9.00 0.29 13.43
N GLN A 38 10.01 0.61 14.25
CA GLN A 38 9.80 1.21 15.56
C GLN A 38 9.18 2.62 15.45
N THR A 39 9.62 3.40 14.46
CA THR A 39 9.05 4.73 14.17
C THR A 39 7.60 4.60 13.72
N THR A 40 7.32 3.66 12.84
CA THR A 40 5.96 3.35 12.36
C THR A 40 5.05 2.90 13.51
N LEU A 41 5.54 2.03 14.38
CA LEU A 41 4.81 1.56 15.56
C LEU A 41 4.42 2.71 16.47
N ASN A 42 5.37 3.57 16.82
CA ASN A 42 5.14 4.75 17.68
C ASN A 42 4.09 5.71 17.08
N PHE A 43 4.08 5.86 15.76
CA PHE A 43 3.07 6.67 15.07
C PHE A 43 1.68 6.04 15.16
N MET A 44 1.56 4.74 14.89
CA MET A 44 0.28 4.02 14.95
C MET A 44 -0.29 3.97 16.38
N GLU A 45 0.54 3.82 17.40
CA GLU A 45 0.12 3.86 18.80
C GLU A 45 -0.48 5.23 19.16
N LYS A 46 0.10 6.33 18.68
CA LYS A 46 -0.49 7.68 18.85
C LYS A 46 -1.83 7.80 18.13
N GLN A 47 -1.95 7.30 16.92
CA GLN A 47 -3.21 7.28 16.19
C GLN A 47 -4.29 6.44 16.91
N GLN A 48 -3.91 5.30 17.48
CA GLN A 48 -4.83 4.48 18.28
C GLN A 48 -5.44 5.30 19.41
N VAL A 49 -4.62 6.02 20.17
CA VAL A 49 -5.09 6.88 21.28
C VAL A 49 -6.05 7.97 20.78
N GLN A 50 -5.75 8.57 19.63
CA GLN A 50 -6.62 9.59 19.03
C GLN A 50 -8.00 9.01 18.65
N TYR A 51 -8.05 7.85 18.02
CA TYR A 51 -9.33 7.21 17.67
C TYR A 51 -10.09 6.70 18.90
N ASP A 52 -9.41 6.20 19.92
CA ASP A 52 -10.05 5.83 21.20
C ASP A 52 -10.73 7.04 21.87
N GLN A 53 -10.09 8.22 21.86
CA GLN A 53 -10.66 9.48 22.33
C GLN A 53 -11.82 9.97 21.48
N GLU A 54 -11.67 9.95 20.16
CA GLU A 54 -12.74 10.34 19.22
C GLU A 54 -14.00 9.48 19.40
N ILE A 55 -13.84 8.16 19.49
CA ILE A 55 -14.93 7.20 19.74
C ILE A 55 -15.62 7.49 21.08
N ALA A 56 -14.85 7.79 22.12
CA ALA A 56 -15.40 8.14 23.42
C ALA A 56 -16.27 9.41 23.34
N ASN A 57 -15.80 10.46 22.65
CA ASN A 57 -16.53 11.71 22.46
C ASN A 57 -17.81 11.48 21.63
N ILE A 58 -17.74 10.77 20.50
CA ILE A 58 -18.92 10.45 19.69
C ILE A 58 -19.96 9.67 20.52
N LYS A 59 -19.53 8.72 21.34
CA LYS A 59 -20.43 7.98 22.25
C LYS A 59 -21.10 8.88 23.30
N LEU A 60 -20.39 9.91 23.79
CA LEU A 60 -20.98 10.92 24.68
C LEU A 60 -22.04 11.76 23.94
N ASP A 61 -21.74 12.20 22.73
CA ASP A 61 -22.67 12.98 21.91
C ASP A 61 -23.94 12.19 21.57
N ILE A 62 -23.78 10.90 21.20
CA ILE A 62 -24.90 9.99 20.98
C ILE A 62 -25.76 9.88 22.26
N ARG A 63 -25.16 9.67 23.42
CA ARG A 63 -25.89 9.59 24.70
C ARG A 63 -26.61 10.88 25.05
N ALA A 64 -25.99 12.05 24.79
CA ALA A 64 -26.62 13.37 24.99
C ALA A 64 -27.84 13.54 24.08
N LEU A 65 -27.74 13.08 22.83
CA LEU A 65 -28.86 13.11 21.90
C LEU A 65 -29.95 12.09 22.30
N GLU A 66 -29.56 10.87 22.67
CA GLU A 66 -30.48 9.81 23.15
C GLU A 66 -31.23 10.20 24.45
N ALA A 67 -30.70 11.12 25.23
CA ALA A 67 -31.39 11.65 26.43
C ALA A 67 -32.67 12.39 26.08
N LYS A 68 -32.80 12.92 24.86
CA LYS A 68 -33.98 13.61 24.35
C LYS A 68 -35.08 12.64 23.86
N PHE A 69 -34.73 11.37 23.58
CA PHE A 69 -35.63 10.41 22.98
C PHE A 69 -36.67 9.87 24.00
N PRO A 70 -37.90 9.52 23.52
CA PRO A 70 -38.91 8.91 24.36
C PRO A 70 -38.39 7.64 25.04
N ARG A 71 -38.78 7.46 26.29
CA ARG A 71 -38.45 6.27 27.05
C ARG A 71 -39.68 5.44 27.33
N GLY A 72 -39.66 4.17 26.99
CA GLY A 72 -40.72 3.22 27.27
C GLY A 72 -40.22 1.95 27.94
N GLY A 73 -41.13 1.18 28.51
CA GLY A 73 -40.83 -0.06 29.19
C GLY A 73 -41.38 -0.08 30.63
N SER A 74 -41.20 -1.18 31.34
CA SER A 74 -41.66 -1.33 32.72
C SER A 74 -40.83 -0.42 33.67
N PHE A 75 -41.37 -0.16 34.85
CA PHE A 75 -40.76 0.69 35.89
C PHE A 75 -39.28 0.36 36.18
N PHE A 76 -38.88 -0.89 36.00
CA PHE A 76 -37.53 -1.38 36.25
C PHE A 76 -36.59 -1.43 35.03
N ARG A 77 -37.11 -1.23 33.78
CA ARG A 77 -36.30 -1.29 32.56
C ARG A 77 -36.77 -0.27 31.53
N LYS A 78 -36.45 1.00 31.75
CA LYS A 78 -36.68 2.04 30.75
C LYS A 78 -35.69 1.87 29.58
N ARG A 79 -36.23 1.60 28.37
CA ARG A 79 -35.45 1.54 27.14
C ARG A 79 -35.70 2.79 26.30
N ILE A 80 -34.69 3.28 25.62
CA ILE A 80 -34.83 4.34 24.63
C ILE A 80 -35.67 3.80 23.48
N ILE A 81 -36.67 4.52 23.05
CA ILE A 81 -37.53 4.17 21.91
C ILE A 81 -37.11 5.04 20.73
N LEU A 82 -36.46 4.42 19.73
CA LEU A 82 -36.20 5.06 18.45
C LEU A 82 -37.44 4.89 17.57
N SER A 83 -38.48 5.74 17.79
CA SER A 83 -39.72 5.66 17.02
C SER A 83 -39.66 6.56 15.78
N GLU A 84 -40.23 6.08 14.67
CA GLU A 84 -40.37 6.89 13.45
C GLU A 84 -41.22 8.13 13.71
N GLU A 85 -42.20 8.03 14.60
CA GLU A 85 -43.07 9.14 14.99
C GLU A 85 -42.29 10.29 15.63
N TYR A 86 -41.35 9.99 16.56
CA TYR A 86 -40.45 10.99 17.13
C TYR A 86 -39.58 11.65 16.08
N PHE A 87 -38.98 10.85 15.19
CA PHE A 87 -38.10 11.37 14.15
C PHE A 87 -38.89 12.15 13.06
N ASN A 88 -40.13 11.82 12.78
CA ASN A 88 -40.96 12.62 11.89
C ASN A 88 -41.27 14.01 12.47
N GLN A 89 -41.41 14.10 13.80
CA GLN A 89 -41.59 15.38 14.50
C GLN A 89 -40.27 16.14 14.70
N ASN A 90 -39.14 15.42 14.73
CA ASN A 90 -37.79 15.97 14.99
C ASN A 90 -36.78 15.50 13.93
N PRO A 91 -36.89 15.92 12.67
CA PRO A 91 -36.03 15.41 11.57
C PRO A 91 -34.57 15.80 11.74
N SER A 92 -34.26 16.93 12.39
CA SER A 92 -32.88 17.34 12.70
C SER A 92 -32.17 16.37 13.67
N ASP A 93 -32.92 15.85 14.66
CA ASP A 93 -32.36 14.90 15.62
C ASP A 93 -32.09 13.55 14.93
N LYS A 94 -32.90 13.14 13.95
CA LYS A 94 -32.64 11.96 13.11
C LYS A 94 -31.34 12.11 12.32
N ILE A 95 -31.19 13.22 11.59
CA ILE A 95 -30.01 13.50 10.78
C ILE A 95 -28.74 13.51 11.67
N ALA A 96 -28.80 14.16 12.82
CA ALA A 96 -27.71 14.21 13.78
C ALA A 96 -27.35 12.81 14.32
N TYR A 97 -28.37 12.01 14.69
CA TYR A 97 -28.17 10.66 15.20
C TYR A 97 -27.56 9.73 14.16
N ASP A 98 -28.08 9.73 12.94
CA ASP A 98 -27.57 8.92 11.84
C ASP A 98 -26.13 9.32 11.47
N SER A 99 -25.83 10.61 11.43
CA SER A 99 -24.47 11.13 11.20
C SER A 99 -23.48 10.68 12.28
N LEU A 100 -23.86 10.78 13.56
CA LEU A 100 -23.01 10.33 14.67
C LEU A 100 -22.80 8.81 14.65
N ARG A 101 -23.82 8.03 14.29
CA ARG A 101 -23.71 6.58 14.12
C ARG A 101 -22.78 6.18 12.98
N GLN A 102 -22.84 6.89 11.84
CA GLN A 102 -21.93 6.68 10.73
C GLN A 102 -20.50 7.02 11.10
N LYS A 103 -20.28 8.17 11.76
CA LYS A 103 -18.96 8.56 12.28
C LYS A 103 -18.41 7.53 13.26
N LEU A 104 -19.25 7.05 14.20
CA LEU A 104 -18.86 6.02 15.14
C LEU A 104 -18.39 4.74 14.44
N ALA A 105 -19.20 4.23 13.50
CA ALA A 105 -18.88 3.02 12.76
C ALA A 105 -17.58 3.17 11.94
N PHE A 106 -17.36 4.34 11.35
CA PHE A 106 -16.12 4.65 10.63
C PHE A 106 -14.92 4.66 11.58
N SER A 107 -14.98 5.41 12.69
CA SER A 107 -13.87 5.51 13.64
C SER A 107 -13.57 4.16 14.32
N GLU A 108 -14.59 3.37 14.64
CA GLU A 108 -14.41 2.00 15.17
C GLU A 108 -13.72 1.08 14.15
N LYS A 109 -14.06 1.17 12.87
CA LYS A 109 -13.39 0.42 11.79
C LYS A 109 -11.92 0.84 11.65
N GLN A 110 -11.62 2.13 11.68
CA GLN A 110 -10.25 2.65 11.61
C GLN A 110 -9.43 2.19 12.83
N LEU A 111 -9.99 2.29 14.03
CA LEU A 111 -9.34 1.80 15.25
C LEU A 111 -9.02 0.31 15.16
N GLU A 112 -9.93 -0.48 14.62
CA GLU A 112 -9.70 -1.91 14.44
C GLU A 112 -8.56 -2.19 13.46
N LYS A 113 -8.51 -1.46 12.34
CA LYS A 113 -7.42 -1.54 11.38
C LYS A 113 -6.07 -1.20 12.04
N ILE A 114 -5.99 -0.07 12.77
CA ILE A 114 -4.77 0.34 13.47
C ILE A 114 -4.30 -0.73 14.46
N LYS A 115 -5.20 -1.36 15.20
CA LYS A 115 -4.85 -2.46 16.11
C LYS A 115 -4.24 -3.66 15.38
N PHE A 116 -4.73 -3.99 14.18
CA PHE A 116 -4.10 -5.02 13.34
C PHE A 116 -2.72 -4.58 12.86
N ASP A 117 -2.58 -3.34 12.39
CA ASP A 117 -1.30 -2.82 11.91
C ASP A 117 -0.25 -2.78 13.03
N ILE A 118 -0.62 -2.39 14.24
CA ILE A 118 0.25 -2.44 15.43
C ILE A 118 0.68 -3.88 15.71
N GLN A 119 -0.24 -4.84 15.66
CA GLN A 119 0.09 -6.25 15.87
C GLN A 119 1.05 -6.74 14.79
N ALA A 120 0.79 -6.45 13.52
CA ALA A 120 1.65 -6.80 12.40
C ALA A 120 3.06 -6.24 12.57
N THR A 121 3.16 -4.96 12.92
CA THR A 121 4.45 -4.28 13.11
C THR A 121 5.23 -4.86 14.28
N ASN A 122 4.57 -5.18 15.39
CA ASN A 122 5.19 -5.85 16.53
C ASN A 122 5.73 -7.25 16.17
N GLU A 123 4.98 -8.05 15.40
CA GLU A 123 5.45 -9.36 14.94
C GLU A 123 6.61 -9.21 13.94
N SER A 124 6.57 -8.19 13.07
CA SER A 124 7.68 -7.86 12.16
C SER A 124 8.94 -7.48 12.90
N ILE A 125 8.84 -6.65 13.95
CA ILE A 125 9.98 -6.29 14.82
C ILE A 125 10.60 -7.53 15.45
N LYS A 126 9.78 -8.43 16.00
CA LYS A 126 10.27 -9.70 16.60
C LYS A 126 11.00 -10.57 15.58
N LEU A 127 10.46 -10.65 14.36
CA LEU A 127 11.05 -11.43 13.29
C LEU A 127 12.40 -10.86 12.86
N ILE A 128 12.51 -9.53 12.69
CA ILE A 128 13.78 -8.87 12.31
C ILE A 128 14.81 -8.95 13.43
N GLN A 129 14.39 -8.92 14.68
CA GLN A 129 15.32 -9.07 15.82
C GLN A 129 15.95 -10.47 15.91
N ASN A 130 15.29 -11.51 15.36
CA ASN A 130 15.76 -12.89 15.44
C ASN A 130 15.54 -13.66 14.13
N PRO A 131 16.03 -13.15 12.98
CA PRO A 131 15.84 -13.84 11.71
C PRO A 131 16.69 -15.09 11.64
N ALA A 132 16.16 -16.20 11.15
CA ALA A 132 16.94 -17.40 10.86
C ALA A 132 17.64 -17.29 9.52
N ALA A 133 16.97 -16.74 8.52
CA ALA A 133 17.51 -16.50 7.18
C ALA A 133 16.71 -15.38 6.48
N GLY A 134 17.27 -14.79 5.46
CA GLY A 134 16.56 -13.80 4.66
C GLY A 134 17.38 -13.26 3.49
N HIS A 135 16.73 -12.36 2.77
CA HIS A 135 17.34 -11.59 1.68
C HIS A 135 17.02 -10.12 1.89
N GLU A 136 18.03 -9.29 1.76
CA GLU A 136 17.91 -7.83 1.69
C GLU A 136 18.49 -7.31 0.37
N HIS A 137 17.88 -6.29 -0.18
CA HIS A 137 18.40 -5.58 -1.32
C HIS A 137 19.03 -4.26 -0.88
N LYS A 138 20.24 -4.02 -1.33
CA LYS A 138 20.88 -2.72 -1.19
C LYS A 138 20.66 -1.94 -2.47
N SER A 139 19.93 -0.85 -2.38
CA SER A 139 19.60 -0.03 -3.55
C SER A 139 20.86 0.47 -4.27
N ALA A 140 20.82 0.46 -5.59
CA ALA A 140 21.76 1.21 -6.40
C ALA A 140 21.50 2.71 -6.20
N VAL A 141 22.54 3.51 -6.02
CA VAL A 141 22.38 4.96 -5.81
C VAL A 141 23.05 5.73 -6.92
N LEU A 142 22.29 6.63 -7.56
CA LEU A 142 22.79 7.61 -8.52
C LEU A 142 22.43 9.00 -8.01
N SER A 143 23.40 9.90 -7.89
CA SER A 143 23.15 11.27 -7.44
C SER A 143 23.90 12.30 -8.28
N GLY A 144 23.29 13.47 -8.48
CA GLY A 144 23.85 14.56 -9.27
C GLY A 144 22.94 15.80 -9.29
N GLN A 145 23.35 16.86 -9.98
CA GLN A 145 22.48 18.02 -10.15
C GLN A 145 21.35 17.71 -11.15
N ASN A 146 21.70 17.34 -12.37
CA ASN A 146 20.76 16.76 -13.32
C ASN A 146 21.18 15.32 -13.59
N ILE A 147 20.22 14.42 -13.60
CA ILE A 147 20.43 13.01 -13.93
C ILE A 147 19.70 12.71 -15.21
N ASN A 148 20.42 12.25 -16.21
CA ASN A 148 19.87 11.87 -17.50
C ASN A 148 20.15 10.39 -17.74
N LEU A 149 19.11 9.58 -17.79
CA LEU A 149 19.16 8.16 -18.13
C LEU A 149 18.59 7.99 -19.54
N LEU A 150 19.43 7.57 -20.47
CA LEU A 150 19.11 7.49 -21.88
C LEU A 150 19.33 6.08 -22.39
N SER A 151 18.38 5.54 -23.12
CA SER A 151 18.50 4.21 -23.70
C SER A 151 17.92 4.14 -25.10
N ALA A 152 18.56 3.38 -25.97
CA ALA A 152 18.05 3.15 -27.33
C ALA A 152 16.81 2.23 -27.35
N GLN A 153 16.65 1.32 -26.39
CA GLN A 153 15.57 0.32 -26.41
C GLN A 153 14.67 0.38 -25.17
N GLY A 154 15.23 0.50 -23.97
CA GLY A 154 14.44 0.50 -22.75
C GLY A 154 15.27 0.77 -21.51
N ILE A 155 14.60 1.13 -20.41
CA ILE A 155 15.21 1.37 -19.11
C ILE A 155 14.53 0.47 -18.09
N ASN A 156 15.31 -0.33 -17.38
CA ASN A 156 14.85 -1.12 -16.25
C ASN A 156 15.55 -0.62 -14.98
N ILE A 157 14.76 -0.27 -13.98
CA ILE A 157 15.22 0.21 -12.68
C ILE A 157 14.56 -0.68 -11.62
N GLU A 158 15.39 -1.35 -10.82
CA GLU A 158 14.93 -2.26 -9.78
C GLU A 158 15.65 -1.96 -8.46
N SER A 159 14.90 -1.58 -7.42
CA SER A 159 15.47 -1.22 -6.11
C SER A 159 16.63 -0.24 -6.26
N ALA A 160 16.38 0.91 -6.86
CA ALA A 160 17.38 1.94 -7.08
C ALA A 160 16.89 3.30 -6.58
N LYS A 161 17.83 4.11 -6.10
CA LYS A 161 17.61 5.48 -5.66
C LYS A 161 18.31 6.45 -6.60
N ILE A 162 17.53 7.27 -7.29
CA ILE A 162 18.00 8.29 -8.24
C ILE A 162 17.66 9.64 -7.64
N GLU A 163 18.68 10.41 -7.26
CA GLU A 163 18.55 11.67 -6.54
C GLU A 163 19.15 12.82 -7.35
N ALA A 164 18.32 13.62 -7.99
CA ALA A 164 18.72 14.82 -8.69
C ALA A 164 18.39 16.07 -7.88
N SER A 165 19.38 16.90 -7.55
CA SER A 165 19.15 18.19 -6.89
C SER A 165 18.50 19.24 -7.81
N LYS A 166 18.32 18.92 -9.10
CA LYS A 166 17.53 19.68 -10.06
C LYS A 166 16.54 18.75 -10.76
N GLN A 167 16.91 18.15 -11.89
CA GLN A 167 15.99 17.36 -12.70
C GLN A 167 16.47 15.92 -12.89
N ALA A 168 15.53 14.97 -12.81
CA ALA A 168 15.74 13.60 -13.22
C ALA A 168 15.00 13.36 -14.55
N ASN A 169 15.72 12.96 -15.58
CA ASN A 169 15.19 12.71 -16.91
C ASN A 169 15.50 11.27 -17.33
N LEU A 170 14.46 10.50 -17.63
CA LEU A 170 14.55 9.14 -18.12
C LEU A 170 13.92 9.08 -19.51
N GLN A 171 14.68 8.68 -20.50
CA GLN A 171 14.17 8.56 -21.86
C GLN A 171 14.61 7.26 -22.51
N ALA A 172 13.65 6.44 -22.90
CA ALA A 172 13.86 5.24 -23.69
C ALA A 172 13.46 5.50 -25.14
N ALA A 173 14.27 5.04 -26.09
CA ALA A 173 14.18 5.24 -27.54
C ALA A 173 14.14 6.71 -27.98
N GLY A 174 15.20 7.20 -28.60
CA GLY A 174 15.09 8.41 -29.38
C GLY A 174 16.06 9.54 -29.16
N LEU A 175 17.34 9.29 -28.85
CA LEU A 175 18.36 10.34 -28.89
C LEU A 175 19.65 9.95 -29.64
N LEU A 176 19.61 8.89 -30.44
CA LEU A 176 20.75 8.58 -31.27
C LEU A 176 20.37 8.74 -32.74
N PRO A 177 21.20 9.39 -33.54
CA PRO A 177 21.00 9.42 -34.96
C PRO A 177 20.89 7.94 -35.42
N VAL A 178 19.85 7.64 -36.19
CA VAL A 178 19.64 6.37 -36.86
C VAL A 178 20.93 5.99 -37.56
N VAL A 179 21.66 5.00 -37.11
CA VAL A 179 22.98 4.63 -37.62
C VAL A 179 22.84 3.80 -38.91
N SER A 180 21.65 3.22 -39.17
CA SER A 180 21.34 2.63 -40.48
C SER A 180 19.82 2.40 -40.66
N GLU A 181 19.34 2.41 -41.93
CA GLU A 181 17.98 2.00 -42.27
C GLU A 181 17.65 0.54 -41.88
N GLU A 182 18.65 -0.28 -41.70
CA GLU A 182 18.53 -1.69 -41.34
C GLU A 182 18.25 -1.88 -39.84
N ASP A 183 18.83 -1.03 -39.00
CA ASP A 183 18.51 -0.96 -37.56
C ASP A 183 17.09 -0.42 -37.32
N ALA A 184 16.60 0.45 -38.20
CA ALA A 184 15.23 0.97 -38.15
C ALA A 184 14.19 -0.09 -38.57
N LYS A 185 14.54 -1.05 -39.39
CA LYS A 185 13.67 -2.13 -39.85
C LYS A 185 13.65 -3.37 -38.94
N GLN A 186 14.71 -3.63 -38.17
CA GLN A 186 14.76 -4.70 -37.18
C GLN A 186 14.22 -4.28 -35.79
N GLY A 187 14.07 -3.02 -35.55
CA GLY A 187 13.56 -2.47 -34.31
C GLY A 187 12.24 -1.76 -34.53
N GLU A 188 11.13 -2.47 -34.50
CA GLU A 188 9.95 -1.89 -33.87
C GLU A 188 10.43 -1.46 -32.49
N MET A 189 10.80 -0.18 -32.34
CA MET A 189 11.53 0.33 -31.17
C MET A 189 10.67 0.18 -29.94
N ARG A 190 10.90 -0.86 -29.18
CA ARG A 190 10.30 -1.10 -27.86
C ARG A 190 10.96 -0.19 -26.86
N SER A 191 10.37 0.96 -26.61
CA SER A 191 10.88 1.89 -25.61
C SER A 191 10.18 1.70 -24.27
N ALA A 192 10.31 0.54 -23.67
CA ALA A 192 9.72 0.27 -22.37
C ALA A 192 10.58 0.85 -21.25
N ILE A 193 9.93 1.58 -20.32
CA ILE A 193 10.53 1.98 -19.05
C ILE A 193 9.82 1.22 -17.94
N ASN A 194 10.59 0.40 -17.23
CA ASN A 194 10.10 -0.34 -16.08
C ASN A 194 10.83 0.15 -14.83
N ILE A 195 10.06 0.59 -13.85
CA ILE A 195 10.56 1.03 -12.55
C ILE A 195 9.86 0.18 -11.51
N GLY A 196 10.62 -0.61 -10.75
CA GLY A 196 10.06 -1.54 -9.78
C GLY A 196 10.86 -1.65 -8.50
N GLY A 197 10.18 -2.12 -7.46
CA GLY A 197 10.81 -2.57 -6.24
C GLY A 197 11.25 -4.03 -6.34
N LEU A 198 12.18 -4.41 -5.49
CA LEU A 198 12.52 -5.79 -5.18
C LEU A 198 11.99 -6.15 -3.80
N PHE A 199 11.85 -7.44 -3.51
CA PHE A 199 11.30 -7.87 -2.22
C PHE A 199 12.39 -8.36 -1.29
N ASP A 200 12.46 -7.73 -0.11
CA ASP A 200 13.22 -8.24 1.03
C ASP A 200 12.42 -9.32 1.74
N THR A 201 13.07 -10.38 2.13
CA THR A 201 12.44 -11.50 2.83
C THR A 201 13.15 -11.81 4.13
N TYR A 202 12.37 -12.12 5.15
CA TYR A 202 12.85 -12.56 6.46
C TYR A 202 12.09 -13.81 6.88
N GLU A 203 12.80 -14.83 7.32
CA GLU A 203 12.20 -16.09 7.76
C GLU A 203 12.69 -16.48 9.14
N TYR A 204 11.82 -17.09 9.92
CA TYR A 204 12.12 -17.70 11.19
C TYR A 204 11.50 -19.12 11.25
N GLY A 205 12.31 -20.10 11.63
CA GLY A 205 11.90 -21.49 11.70
C GLY A 205 11.74 -22.15 10.31
N GLN A 206 11.19 -23.35 10.31
CA GLN A 206 10.83 -24.07 9.08
C GLN A 206 9.31 -24.15 8.96
N ARG A 207 8.79 -24.16 7.75
CA ARG A 207 7.32 -24.24 7.48
C ARG A 207 6.62 -25.42 8.17
N SER A 208 7.36 -26.51 8.43
CA SER A 208 6.87 -27.68 9.16
C SER A 208 7.04 -27.59 10.68
N SER A 209 7.65 -26.53 11.20
CA SER A 209 7.90 -26.36 12.63
C SER A 209 6.66 -25.85 13.37
N ASN A 210 6.67 -26.03 14.71
CA ASN A 210 5.61 -25.46 15.57
C ASN A 210 5.68 -23.93 15.69
N ASN A 211 6.80 -23.34 15.28
CA ASN A 211 6.99 -21.89 15.23
C ASN A 211 7.60 -21.54 13.88
N TYR A 212 6.84 -20.86 13.07
CA TYR A 212 7.26 -20.40 11.76
C TYR A 212 6.73 -18.99 11.52
N ALA A 213 7.56 -18.16 10.94
CA ALA A 213 7.15 -16.84 10.49
C ALA A 213 7.94 -16.49 9.23
N TYR A 214 7.30 -15.78 8.31
CA TYR A 214 7.98 -15.10 7.21
C TYR A 214 7.38 -13.71 7.00
N MET A 215 8.17 -12.87 6.40
CA MET A 215 7.80 -11.51 6.05
C MET A 215 8.42 -11.13 4.72
N ILE A 216 7.63 -10.46 3.91
CA ILE A 216 8.03 -9.91 2.62
C ILE A 216 7.81 -8.41 2.66
N PHE A 217 8.84 -7.63 2.40
CA PHE A 217 8.76 -6.19 2.20
C PHE A 217 9.11 -5.83 0.78
N ASN A 218 8.42 -4.86 0.22
CA ASN A 218 8.88 -4.21 -0.98
C ASN A 218 10.01 -3.24 -0.64
N GLN A 219 11.08 -3.31 -1.42
CA GLN A 219 12.16 -2.31 -1.43
C GLN A 219 11.96 -1.46 -2.70
N PRO A 220 11.29 -0.30 -2.61
CA PRO A 220 10.91 0.47 -3.78
C PRO A 220 12.11 1.02 -4.52
N SER A 221 11.91 1.34 -5.80
CA SER A 221 12.76 2.32 -6.45
C SER A 221 12.25 3.72 -6.14
N GLU A 222 13.16 4.65 -5.93
CA GLU A 222 12.86 6.06 -5.68
C GLU A 222 13.53 6.92 -6.75
N ILE A 223 12.75 7.72 -7.46
CA ILE A 223 13.25 8.68 -8.42
C ILE A 223 12.87 10.07 -7.94
N TYR A 224 13.85 10.81 -7.51
CA TYR A 224 13.70 12.15 -6.98
C TYR A 224 14.35 13.19 -7.89
N GLY A 225 13.63 14.28 -8.16
CA GLY A 225 14.15 15.46 -8.84
C GLY A 225 13.57 16.71 -8.20
N GLU A 226 14.39 17.50 -7.49
CA GLU A 226 13.96 18.72 -6.78
C GLU A 226 13.08 19.62 -7.65
N MET A 227 13.50 19.90 -8.90
CA MET A 227 12.85 20.83 -9.82
C MET A 227 11.98 20.13 -10.87
N GLY A 228 11.94 18.81 -10.92
CA GLY A 228 11.12 18.03 -11.82
C GLY A 228 11.64 16.62 -12.10
N VAL A 229 10.71 15.73 -12.42
CA VAL A 229 10.99 14.39 -12.92
C VAL A 229 10.29 14.22 -14.26
N ASN A 230 11.02 13.81 -15.28
CA ASN A 230 10.51 13.57 -16.62
C ASN A 230 10.82 12.13 -17.05
N ILE A 231 9.81 11.37 -17.41
CA ILE A 231 9.93 9.98 -17.83
C ILE A 231 9.21 9.82 -19.17
N PHE A 232 9.97 9.52 -20.23
CA PHE A 232 9.46 9.46 -21.59
C PHE A 232 9.75 8.12 -22.26
N ALA A 233 8.70 7.49 -22.76
CA ALA A 233 8.76 6.30 -23.62
C ALA A 233 8.13 6.63 -25.00
N PRO A 234 8.81 7.41 -25.85
CA PRO A 234 8.23 8.01 -27.06
C PRO A 234 8.24 7.09 -28.29
N GLY A 235 8.67 5.83 -28.18
CA GLY A 235 8.71 4.92 -29.32
C GLY A 235 7.35 4.79 -30.02
N GLN A 236 7.35 4.35 -31.28
CA GLN A 236 6.14 4.29 -32.10
C GLN A 236 5.37 2.96 -32.00
N SER A 237 5.76 2.09 -31.12
CA SER A 237 5.14 0.77 -30.90
C SER A 237 4.24 0.78 -29.65
N ALA A 238 3.19 -0.01 -29.64
CA ALA A 238 2.36 -0.25 -28.44
C ALA A 238 3.18 -0.78 -27.25
N ASP A 239 4.34 -1.39 -27.52
CA ASP A 239 5.30 -1.82 -26.48
C ASP A 239 6.10 -0.66 -25.86
N SER A 240 5.96 0.58 -26.37
CA SER A 240 6.57 1.78 -25.83
C SER A 240 5.76 2.26 -24.61
N ARG A 241 5.94 1.58 -23.50
CA ARG A 241 5.14 1.68 -22.28
C ARG A 241 5.95 2.14 -21.08
N ILE A 242 5.25 2.67 -20.09
CA ILE A 242 5.80 2.93 -18.76
C ILE A 242 5.10 2.03 -17.77
N VAL A 243 5.88 1.29 -16.99
CA VAL A 243 5.39 0.47 -15.87
C VAL A 243 6.11 0.92 -14.61
N ILE A 244 5.34 1.33 -13.60
CA ILE A 244 5.85 1.69 -12.28
C ILE A 244 5.16 0.76 -11.28
N ASN A 245 5.95 -0.01 -10.56
CA ASN A 245 5.46 -1.00 -9.60
C ASN A 245 6.01 -0.70 -8.20
N ALA A 246 5.12 -0.40 -7.27
CA ALA A 246 5.45 -0.16 -5.86
C ALA A 246 6.70 0.72 -5.71
N SER A 247 6.71 1.87 -6.38
CA SER A 247 7.88 2.76 -6.45
C SER A 247 7.46 4.23 -6.39
N ASP A 248 8.39 5.07 -5.95
CA ASP A 248 8.13 6.47 -5.66
C ASP A 248 8.78 7.38 -6.71
N ILE A 249 7.99 8.26 -7.29
CA ILE A 249 8.42 9.28 -8.25
C ILE A 249 8.08 10.65 -7.66
N ILE A 250 9.09 11.42 -7.27
CA ILE A 250 8.89 12.60 -6.43
C ILE A 250 9.60 13.83 -7.00
N SER A 251 8.90 14.96 -6.97
CA SER A 251 9.48 16.27 -7.20
C SER A 251 8.90 17.29 -6.22
N ASP A 252 9.75 17.89 -5.36
CA ASP A 252 9.29 18.84 -4.34
C ASP A 252 8.87 20.19 -4.89
N SER A 253 9.65 20.74 -5.81
CA SER A 253 9.46 22.12 -6.35
C SER A 253 9.03 22.14 -7.81
N GLY A 254 8.96 20.98 -8.47
CA GLY A 254 8.65 20.86 -9.89
C GLY A 254 7.40 20.04 -10.17
N LYS A 255 7.28 19.63 -11.43
CA LYS A 255 6.27 18.70 -11.90
C LYS A 255 6.86 17.30 -12.07
N VAL A 256 6.01 16.29 -11.91
CA VAL A 256 6.29 14.96 -12.44
C VAL A 256 5.55 14.80 -13.77
N THR A 257 6.29 14.46 -14.81
CA THR A 257 5.76 14.27 -16.17
C THR A 257 6.06 12.85 -16.63
N LEU A 258 5.02 12.10 -16.95
CA LEU A 258 5.12 10.76 -17.54
C LEU A 258 4.46 10.77 -18.91
N LYS A 259 5.17 10.34 -19.95
CA LYS A 259 4.62 10.25 -21.32
C LYS A 259 5.02 8.94 -21.98
N SER A 260 4.04 8.18 -22.42
CA SER A 260 4.24 6.94 -23.19
C SER A 260 3.46 6.97 -24.50
N TYR A 261 3.99 6.32 -25.53
CA TYR A 261 3.23 6.07 -26.76
C TYR A 261 2.24 4.91 -26.57
N GLY A 262 2.64 3.86 -25.86
CA GLY A 262 1.79 2.75 -25.46
C GLY A 262 1.15 2.97 -24.09
N ASP A 263 0.81 1.87 -23.41
CA ASP A 263 0.14 1.90 -22.12
C ASP A 263 1.03 2.47 -21.00
N LEU A 264 0.39 3.02 -19.99
CA LEU A 264 1.00 3.45 -18.74
C LEU A 264 0.34 2.66 -17.59
N SER A 265 1.15 1.94 -16.82
CA SER A 265 0.69 1.08 -15.72
C SER A 265 1.37 1.47 -14.42
N LEU A 266 0.56 1.78 -13.42
CA LEU A 266 0.99 2.05 -12.06
C LEU A 266 0.40 0.95 -11.18
N THR A 267 1.26 0.13 -10.59
CA THR A 267 0.79 -1.04 -9.82
C THR A 267 1.32 -1.00 -8.40
N ALA A 268 0.55 -1.55 -7.48
CA ALA A 268 1.00 -1.76 -6.12
C ALA A 268 1.86 -3.03 -6.02
N GLY A 269 2.88 -2.99 -5.18
CA GLY A 269 3.54 -4.17 -4.68
C GLY A 269 2.70 -4.86 -3.61
N GLN A 270 3.19 -5.96 -3.08
CA GLN A 270 2.51 -6.69 -2.03
C GLN A 270 3.50 -7.08 -0.94
N GLY A 271 3.33 -6.50 0.24
CA GLY A 271 3.98 -6.98 1.45
C GLY A 271 3.15 -8.08 2.11
N GLU A 272 3.78 -9.02 2.77
CA GLU A 272 3.12 -10.08 3.51
C GLU A 272 3.85 -10.36 4.82
N LEU A 273 3.08 -10.54 5.89
CA LEU A 273 3.57 -11.08 7.15
C LEU A 273 2.71 -12.28 7.53
N TYR A 274 3.34 -13.44 7.65
CA TYR A 274 2.69 -14.65 8.15
C TYR A 274 3.39 -15.15 9.39
N THR A 275 2.62 -15.49 10.43
CA THR A 275 3.14 -16.14 11.64
C THR A 275 2.27 -17.32 12.03
N TYR A 276 2.91 -18.42 12.39
CA TYR A 276 2.29 -19.61 12.92
C TYR A 276 3.00 -20.06 14.19
N ASN A 277 2.27 -20.10 15.29
CA ASN A 277 2.79 -20.54 16.59
C ASN A 277 1.89 -21.61 17.18
N LYS A 278 2.46 -22.79 17.42
CA LYS A 278 1.79 -23.89 18.10
C LYS A 278 2.53 -24.20 19.39
N HIS A 279 1.86 -23.97 20.49
CA HIS A 279 2.40 -24.25 21.82
C HIS A 279 1.59 -25.31 22.51
N SER A 280 2.26 -26.35 23.04
CA SER A 280 1.61 -27.42 23.78
C SER A 280 2.27 -27.62 25.14
N TYR A 281 1.49 -27.58 26.18
CA TYR A 281 1.96 -27.80 27.53
C TYR A 281 1.02 -28.69 28.34
N THR A 282 1.59 -29.36 29.33
CA THR A 282 0.85 -30.30 30.18
C THR A 282 0.93 -29.86 31.64
N LYS A 283 -0.24 -29.69 32.25
CA LYS A 283 -0.38 -29.50 33.69
C LYS A 283 -0.77 -30.83 34.34
N ARG A 284 -0.08 -31.17 35.41
CA ARG A 284 -0.41 -32.37 36.25
C ARG A 284 -0.92 -31.90 37.60
N SER A 285 -1.96 -32.53 38.11
CA SER A 285 -2.59 -32.17 39.38
C SER A 285 -3.04 -33.40 40.15
N GLY A 286 -3.40 -33.20 41.47
CA GLY A 286 -3.77 -34.24 42.42
C GLY A 286 -2.57 -34.73 43.25
N LYS A 287 -2.84 -35.35 44.42
CA LYS A 287 -1.82 -35.83 45.38
C LYS A 287 -0.73 -36.71 44.75
N LEU A 288 -1.09 -37.53 43.74
CA LEU A 288 -0.17 -38.41 43.00
C LEU A 288 0.15 -37.89 41.59
N LYS A 289 -0.23 -36.64 41.24
CA LYS A 289 -0.05 -36.05 39.88
C LYS A 289 -0.64 -36.89 38.73
N ILE A 290 -1.65 -37.71 39.01
CA ILE A 290 -2.28 -38.65 38.07
C ILE A 290 -3.32 -38.00 37.15
N LYS A 291 -3.80 -36.80 37.50
CA LYS A 291 -4.64 -35.98 36.60
C LYS A 291 -3.73 -35.19 35.68
N LYS A 292 -3.94 -35.35 34.39
CA LYS A 292 -3.16 -34.68 33.32
C LYS A 292 -4.09 -33.85 32.48
N LYS A 293 -3.76 -32.55 32.29
CA LYS A 293 -4.43 -31.65 31.34
C LYS A 293 -3.41 -31.17 30.34
N THR A 294 -3.56 -31.57 29.07
CA THR A 294 -2.76 -31.08 27.97
C THR A 294 -3.54 -29.99 27.28
N ILE A 295 -2.89 -28.85 27.04
CA ILE A 295 -3.44 -27.70 26.36
C ILE A 295 -2.53 -27.43 25.16
N THR A 296 -3.11 -27.40 23.96
CA THR A 296 -2.42 -26.99 22.73
C THR A 296 -3.09 -25.74 22.24
N GLU A 297 -2.32 -24.69 22.11
CA GLU A 297 -2.74 -23.40 21.55
C GLU A 297 -2.07 -23.20 20.20
N ILE A 298 -2.87 -22.82 19.20
CA ILE A 298 -2.40 -22.49 17.87
C ILE A 298 -2.79 -21.03 17.60
N LYS A 299 -1.80 -20.21 17.29
CA LYS A 299 -1.99 -18.83 16.86
C LYS A 299 -1.49 -18.71 15.44
N GLU A 300 -2.34 -18.25 14.56
CA GLU A 300 -2.02 -17.98 13.16
C GLU A 300 -2.39 -16.54 12.86
N TYR A 301 -1.49 -15.85 12.22
CA TYR A 301 -1.67 -14.46 11.78
C TYR A 301 -1.20 -14.33 10.34
N ASN A 302 -1.99 -13.69 9.50
CA ASN A 302 -1.62 -13.34 8.15
C ASN A 302 -2.06 -11.92 7.85
N ASN A 303 -1.13 -11.07 7.45
CA ASN A 303 -1.37 -9.73 6.99
C ASN A 303 -0.78 -9.57 5.60
N VAL A 304 -1.65 -9.28 4.64
CA VAL A 304 -1.25 -8.97 3.27
C VAL A 304 -1.59 -7.52 3.02
N LYS A 305 -0.57 -6.69 2.82
CA LYS A 305 -0.71 -5.25 2.65
C LYS A 305 -0.18 -4.81 1.30
N PRO A 306 -1.02 -4.18 0.45
CA PRO A 306 -0.53 -3.55 -0.77
C PRO A 306 0.43 -2.41 -0.44
N ASP A 307 1.50 -2.32 -1.22
CA ASP A 307 2.46 -1.21 -1.18
C ASP A 307 2.22 -0.33 -2.39
N ALA A 308 1.64 0.85 -2.17
CA ALA A 308 1.20 1.74 -3.22
C ALA A 308 2.37 2.37 -3.95
N SER A 309 2.23 2.61 -5.26
CA SER A 309 3.12 3.53 -5.96
C SER A 309 2.76 4.97 -5.62
N LEU A 310 3.76 5.83 -5.41
CA LEU A 310 3.61 7.26 -5.15
C LEU A 310 4.10 8.08 -6.34
N LEU A 311 3.25 8.97 -6.84
CA LEU A 311 3.65 10.04 -7.74
C LEU A 311 3.36 11.38 -7.04
N SER A 312 4.40 12.12 -6.70
CA SER A 312 4.26 13.40 -6.01
C SER A 312 4.95 14.53 -6.77
N GLY A 313 4.20 15.56 -7.13
CA GLY A 313 4.72 16.72 -7.82
C GLY A 313 4.28 18.03 -7.18
N GLY A 314 5.22 18.78 -6.58
CA GLY A 314 4.93 20.03 -5.89
C GLY A 314 4.16 21.05 -6.73
N LYS A 315 4.39 21.08 -8.04
CA LYS A 315 3.68 21.95 -8.99
C LYS A 315 2.71 21.22 -9.92
N GLY A 316 2.47 19.92 -9.69
CA GLY A 316 1.51 19.13 -10.45
C GLY A 316 2.05 17.86 -11.05
N LEU A 317 1.12 17.04 -11.54
CA LEU A 317 1.38 15.80 -12.26
C LEU A 317 0.79 15.91 -13.66
N ASP A 318 1.58 15.58 -14.68
CA ASP A 318 1.16 15.50 -16.09
C ASP A 318 1.45 14.10 -16.63
N ILE A 319 0.40 13.28 -16.75
CA ILE A 319 0.50 11.87 -17.09
C ILE A 319 -0.27 11.62 -18.38
N GLN A 320 0.44 11.24 -19.43
CA GLN A 320 -0.10 11.06 -20.77
C GLN A 320 0.27 9.69 -21.32
N SER A 321 -0.72 8.99 -21.87
CA SER A 321 -0.58 7.70 -22.53
C SER A 321 -1.22 7.72 -23.91
N GLY A 322 -0.51 7.28 -24.93
CA GLY A 322 -1.08 7.01 -26.25
C GLY A 322 -1.92 5.72 -26.29
N GLY A 323 -1.83 4.90 -25.25
CA GLY A 323 -2.67 3.74 -24.98
C GLY A 323 -3.62 3.97 -23.79
N ASN A 324 -3.65 2.99 -22.89
CA ASN A 324 -4.43 3.03 -21.67
C ASN A 324 -3.60 3.56 -20.50
N ILE A 325 -4.29 4.12 -19.50
CA ILE A 325 -3.71 4.33 -18.16
C ILE A 325 -4.40 3.36 -17.19
N TYR A 326 -3.60 2.57 -16.49
CA TYR A 326 -4.03 1.68 -15.41
C TYR A 326 -3.35 2.13 -14.12
N ALA A 327 -4.11 2.33 -13.04
CA ALA A 327 -3.54 2.60 -11.73
C ALA A 327 -4.24 1.73 -10.67
N TYR A 328 -3.44 1.03 -9.88
CA TYR A 328 -3.88 0.13 -8.81
C TYR A 328 -3.30 0.63 -7.49
N ALA A 329 -4.18 1.04 -6.56
CA ALA A 329 -3.78 1.57 -5.26
C ALA A 329 -2.65 2.61 -5.36
N THR A 330 -2.74 3.53 -6.31
CA THR A 330 -1.70 4.54 -6.57
C THR A 330 -2.05 5.85 -5.87
N LEU A 331 -1.08 6.45 -5.20
CA LEU A 331 -1.21 7.80 -4.64
C LEU A 331 -0.65 8.82 -5.62
N PHE A 332 -1.53 9.69 -6.11
CA PHE A 332 -1.18 10.87 -6.89
C PHE A 332 -1.30 12.10 -5.99
N ASP A 333 -0.21 12.81 -5.77
CA ASP A 333 -0.14 13.95 -4.87
C ASP A 333 0.43 15.19 -5.57
N ALA A 334 -0.36 16.24 -5.63
CA ALA A 334 0.01 17.53 -6.24
C ALA A 334 -0.49 18.69 -5.37
N PRO A 335 0.10 18.89 -4.18
CA PRO A 335 -0.45 19.76 -3.13
C PRO A 335 -0.55 21.24 -3.53
N LYS A 336 0.24 21.69 -4.51
CA LYS A 336 0.25 23.08 -5.02
C LYS A 336 0.11 23.12 -6.55
N GLY A 337 -0.69 22.23 -7.10
CA GLY A 337 -0.90 22.16 -8.53
C GLY A 337 -2.00 21.19 -8.92
N SER A 338 -2.14 20.95 -10.21
CA SER A 338 -3.15 20.07 -10.76
C SER A 338 -2.59 18.68 -11.11
N ILE A 339 -3.45 17.68 -11.05
CA ILE A 339 -3.24 16.35 -11.61
C ILE A 339 -3.96 16.28 -12.94
N ASN A 340 -3.20 16.01 -14.02
CA ASN A 340 -3.75 15.79 -15.35
C ASN A 340 -3.44 14.37 -15.80
N LEU A 341 -4.47 13.55 -16.02
CA LEU A 341 -4.37 12.20 -16.53
C LEU A 341 -5.03 12.16 -17.93
N THR A 342 -4.26 11.89 -18.97
CA THR A 342 -4.76 11.81 -20.34
C THR A 342 -4.41 10.46 -20.95
N ALA A 343 -5.42 9.65 -21.25
CA ALA A 343 -5.30 8.38 -21.97
C ALA A 343 -5.94 8.51 -23.36
N SER A 344 -5.21 8.14 -24.41
CA SER A 344 -5.83 8.09 -25.76
C SER A 344 -6.86 6.98 -25.90
N LYS A 345 -6.80 5.96 -25.03
CA LYS A 345 -7.80 4.87 -24.93
C LYS A 345 -8.51 4.96 -23.58
N ALA A 346 -8.41 3.95 -22.76
CA ALA A 346 -9.13 3.88 -21.49
C ALA A 346 -8.30 4.38 -20.30
N LEU A 347 -8.96 5.02 -19.34
CA LEU A 347 -8.42 5.37 -18.03
C LEU A 347 -9.09 4.49 -16.96
N LYS A 348 -8.29 3.71 -16.23
CA LYS A 348 -8.81 2.79 -15.22
C LYS A 348 -8.03 2.92 -13.90
N LEU A 349 -8.75 3.34 -12.86
CA LEU A 349 -8.20 3.48 -11.51
C LEU A 349 -8.90 2.50 -10.58
N PHE A 350 -8.11 1.68 -9.86
CA PHE A 350 -8.61 0.59 -9.02
C PHE A 350 -8.09 0.69 -7.60
N ALA A 351 -8.90 0.22 -6.66
CA ALA A 351 -8.41 -0.15 -5.34
C ALA A 351 -7.79 -1.55 -5.36
N VAL A 352 -6.93 -1.83 -4.39
CA VAL A 352 -6.36 -3.17 -4.14
C VAL A 352 -6.75 -3.63 -2.74
N GLU A 353 -7.07 -4.92 -2.59
CA GLU A 353 -7.43 -5.48 -1.30
C GLU A 353 -6.24 -5.63 -0.35
N GLU A 354 -6.47 -5.27 0.90
CA GLU A 354 -5.65 -5.59 2.05
C GLU A 354 -6.35 -6.68 2.87
N LEU A 355 -5.61 -7.70 3.28
CA LEU A 355 -6.12 -8.80 4.08
C LEU A 355 -5.46 -8.81 5.45
N ASN A 356 -6.29 -8.80 6.49
CA ASN A 356 -5.87 -9.09 7.86
C ASN A 356 -6.60 -10.34 8.37
N TYR A 357 -5.85 -11.34 8.77
CA TYR A 357 -6.38 -12.59 9.30
C TYR A 357 -5.70 -12.96 10.61
N ASN A 358 -6.51 -13.29 11.61
CA ASN A 358 -6.04 -13.75 12.91
C ASN A 358 -6.88 -14.96 13.34
N LYS A 359 -6.22 -16.02 13.78
CA LYS A 359 -6.86 -17.23 14.25
C LYS A 359 -6.22 -17.70 15.56
N LEU A 360 -7.05 -18.00 16.52
CA LEU A 360 -6.67 -18.59 17.79
C LEU A 360 -7.45 -19.90 17.99
N GLU A 361 -6.74 -21.02 18.03
CA GLU A 361 -7.31 -22.31 18.38
C GLU A 361 -6.78 -22.79 19.74
N SER A 362 -7.63 -23.41 20.52
CA SER A 362 -7.24 -24.05 21.77
C SER A 362 -7.85 -25.44 21.85
N HIS A 363 -6.99 -26.43 21.98
CA HIS A 363 -7.34 -27.83 22.19
C HIS A 363 -6.94 -28.26 23.58
N LYS A 364 -7.91 -28.61 24.40
CA LYS A 364 -7.69 -29.06 25.78
C LYS A 364 -8.08 -30.53 25.88
N LYS A 365 -7.18 -31.34 26.41
CA LYS A 365 -7.40 -32.76 26.67
C LYS A 365 -7.13 -33.06 28.14
N SER A 366 -8.14 -33.54 28.86
CA SER A 366 -8.03 -33.96 30.26
C SER A 366 -8.04 -35.47 30.37
N SER A 367 -7.11 -36.04 31.13
CA SER A 367 -7.02 -37.48 31.36
C SER A 367 -6.74 -37.78 32.83
N PHE A 368 -7.21 -38.98 33.28
CA PHE A 368 -6.99 -39.55 34.58
C PHE A 368 -6.49 -40.98 34.42
N LEU A 369 -5.38 -41.36 35.04
CA LEU A 369 -4.71 -42.64 34.87
C LEU A 369 -4.52 -43.06 33.39
N GLY A 370 -4.26 -42.10 32.51
CA GLY A 370 -4.09 -42.37 31.08
C GLY A 370 -5.39 -42.38 30.26
N ILE A 371 -6.56 -42.45 30.89
CA ILE A 371 -7.85 -42.44 30.21
C ILE A 371 -8.34 -41.01 30.02
N THR A 372 -8.64 -40.64 28.77
CA THR A 372 -9.17 -39.33 28.45
C THR A 372 -10.65 -39.27 28.79
N TYR A 373 -11.05 -38.30 29.63
CA TYR A 373 -12.45 -38.11 30.04
C TYR A 373 -13.05 -36.80 29.55
N ASN A 374 -12.23 -35.84 29.11
CA ASN A 374 -12.73 -34.60 28.55
C ASN A 374 -11.83 -34.09 27.42
N LYS A 375 -12.46 -33.58 26.34
CA LYS A 375 -11.83 -32.87 25.24
C LYS A 375 -12.64 -31.61 24.95
N GLU A 376 -11.99 -30.47 24.98
CA GLU A 376 -12.57 -29.18 24.59
C GLU A 376 -11.76 -28.63 23.42
N ASN A 377 -12.45 -28.20 22.40
CA ASN A 377 -11.85 -27.46 21.26
C ASN A 377 -12.56 -26.12 21.13
N SER A 378 -11.80 -25.08 21.03
CA SER A 378 -12.29 -23.74 20.69
C SER A 378 -11.48 -23.18 19.55
N SER A 379 -12.15 -22.53 18.62
CA SER A 379 -11.52 -21.80 17.51
C SER A 379 -12.19 -20.44 17.42
N ASN A 380 -11.38 -19.40 17.37
CA ASN A 380 -11.82 -18.05 17.11
C ASN A 380 -10.96 -17.51 15.97
N SER A 381 -11.61 -17.05 14.91
CA SER A 381 -10.93 -16.43 13.78
C SER A 381 -11.58 -15.11 13.44
N LYS A 382 -10.74 -14.16 13.08
CA LYS A 382 -11.15 -12.83 12.61
C LYS A 382 -10.48 -12.56 11.28
N LYS A 383 -11.27 -12.16 10.29
CA LYS A 383 -10.81 -11.80 8.97
C LYS A 383 -11.36 -10.42 8.63
N MET A 384 -10.49 -9.53 8.22
CA MET A 384 -10.84 -8.19 7.80
C MET A 384 -10.27 -7.94 6.41
N HIS A 385 -11.13 -7.52 5.49
CA HIS A 385 -10.75 -7.03 4.17
C HIS A 385 -10.95 -5.52 4.16
N THR A 386 -9.94 -4.82 3.72
CA THR A 386 -10.01 -3.39 3.45
C THR A 386 -9.50 -3.13 2.05
N ALA A 387 -10.03 -2.12 1.39
CA ALA A 387 -9.55 -1.70 0.08
C ALA A 387 -8.61 -0.50 0.27
N LEU A 388 -7.43 -0.56 -0.34
CA LEU A 388 -6.54 0.58 -0.49
C LEU A 388 -6.91 1.26 -1.81
N PRO A 389 -7.52 2.47 -1.78
CA PRO A 389 -7.97 3.16 -2.99
C PRO A 389 -6.79 3.71 -3.79
N SER A 390 -6.99 3.89 -5.10
CA SER A 390 -6.22 4.89 -5.83
C SER A 390 -6.68 6.28 -5.39
N LYS A 391 -5.73 7.17 -5.04
CA LYS A 391 -6.05 8.44 -4.42
C LYS A 391 -5.41 9.60 -5.17
N LEU A 392 -6.21 10.62 -5.50
CA LEU A 392 -5.77 11.83 -6.17
C LEU A 392 -5.97 13.02 -5.23
N VAL A 393 -4.88 13.67 -4.85
CA VAL A 393 -4.86 14.82 -3.93
C VAL A 393 -4.21 16.00 -4.65
N ALA A 394 -4.96 17.07 -4.92
CA ALA A 394 -4.47 18.21 -5.69
C ALA A 394 -5.30 19.48 -5.47
N GLU A 395 -4.87 20.60 -6.02
CA GLU A 395 -5.73 21.80 -6.16
C GLU A 395 -6.87 21.54 -7.15
N ALA A 396 -6.55 20.88 -8.29
CA ALA A 396 -7.51 20.46 -9.29
C ALA A 396 -7.14 19.10 -9.86
N VAL A 397 -8.13 18.30 -10.27
CA VAL A 397 -7.92 17.02 -10.94
C VAL A 397 -8.64 17.02 -12.28
N ASN A 398 -7.91 16.77 -13.35
CA ASN A 398 -8.44 16.68 -14.70
C ASN A 398 -8.11 15.30 -15.28
N THR A 399 -9.13 14.55 -15.62
CA THR A 399 -8.97 13.25 -16.28
C THR A 399 -9.65 13.26 -17.64
N ARG A 400 -8.96 12.72 -18.64
CA ARG A 400 -9.48 12.59 -20.00
C ARG A 400 -9.13 11.24 -20.57
N SER A 401 -10.12 10.55 -21.14
CA SER A 401 -9.92 9.32 -21.90
C SER A 401 -10.58 9.40 -23.28
N GLY A 402 -9.95 8.78 -24.28
CA GLY A 402 -10.52 8.67 -25.62
C GLY A 402 -11.69 7.69 -25.67
N TRP A 403 -11.70 6.71 -24.79
CA TRP A 403 -12.73 5.66 -24.69
C TRP A 403 -13.39 5.72 -23.33
N ASP A 404 -13.21 4.67 -22.53
CA ASP A 404 -13.87 4.51 -21.24
C ASP A 404 -13.04 5.07 -20.07
N THR A 405 -13.74 5.58 -19.06
CA THR A 405 -13.17 5.86 -17.76
C THR A 405 -13.82 4.94 -16.73
N LEU A 406 -13.02 4.13 -16.01
CA LEU A 406 -13.47 3.28 -14.93
C LEU A 406 -12.76 3.68 -13.63
N LEU A 407 -13.55 4.04 -12.62
CA LEU A 407 -13.07 4.47 -11.30
C LEU A 407 -13.68 3.54 -10.26
N GLU A 408 -12.90 2.57 -9.79
CA GLU A 408 -13.34 1.58 -8.81
C GLU A 408 -12.53 1.74 -7.51
N GLY A 409 -13.20 2.13 -6.44
CA GLY A 409 -12.53 2.43 -5.17
C GLY A 409 -11.51 3.56 -5.30
N THR A 410 -11.86 4.64 -6.00
CA THR A 410 -11.01 5.81 -6.24
C THR A 410 -11.44 6.97 -5.35
N GLU A 411 -10.48 7.65 -4.71
CA GLU A 411 -10.71 8.81 -3.86
C GLU A 411 -10.16 10.09 -4.51
N PHE A 412 -10.98 11.12 -4.63
CA PHE A 412 -10.58 12.46 -5.09
C PHE A 412 -10.63 13.43 -3.93
N LYS A 413 -9.54 14.18 -3.73
CA LYS A 413 -9.46 15.24 -2.74
C LYS A 413 -8.87 16.48 -3.39
N THR A 414 -9.73 17.45 -3.68
CA THR A 414 -9.35 18.72 -4.29
C THR A 414 -9.52 19.88 -3.31
N SER A 415 -8.65 20.88 -3.42
CA SER A 415 -8.65 22.03 -2.50
C SER A 415 -9.21 23.32 -3.11
N LEU A 416 -9.19 23.48 -4.44
CA LEU A 416 -9.59 24.72 -5.11
C LEU A 416 -10.66 24.53 -6.19
N GLU A 417 -10.35 23.78 -7.25
CA GLU A 417 -11.16 23.79 -8.50
C GLU A 417 -12.02 22.53 -8.70
N GLY A 418 -11.90 21.53 -7.84
CA GLY A 418 -12.65 20.28 -7.96
C GLY A 418 -12.03 19.29 -8.96
N ALA A 419 -12.84 18.30 -9.35
CA ALA A 419 -12.43 17.25 -10.28
C ALA A 419 -13.26 17.29 -11.57
N THR A 420 -12.58 17.27 -12.71
CA THR A 420 -13.21 17.15 -14.04
C THR A 420 -12.88 15.79 -14.63
N ILE A 421 -13.89 15.02 -15.00
CA ILE A 421 -13.77 13.68 -15.57
C ILE A 421 -14.42 13.69 -16.95
N GLN A 422 -13.66 13.42 -17.99
CA GLN A 422 -14.13 13.36 -19.37
C GLN A 422 -13.80 11.98 -19.97
N ALA A 423 -14.78 11.30 -20.50
CA ALA A 423 -14.65 10.03 -21.21
C ALA A 423 -15.23 10.13 -22.63
N GLY A 424 -14.71 9.31 -23.56
CA GLY A 424 -15.19 9.27 -24.93
C GLY A 424 -14.84 10.52 -25.77
N VAL A 425 -13.77 11.25 -25.40
CA VAL A 425 -13.34 12.49 -26.07
C VAL A 425 -12.21 12.24 -27.10
N GLY A 426 -12.20 11.09 -27.75
CA GLY A 426 -11.31 10.79 -28.87
C GLY A 426 -11.67 11.60 -30.12
N GLU A 427 -10.70 11.76 -31.06
CA GLU A 427 -10.91 12.50 -32.30
C GLU A 427 -12.00 11.89 -33.22
N ASN A 428 -12.52 10.70 -32.88
CA ASN A 428 -13.56 9.97 -33.62
C ASN A 428 -14.74 9.55 -32.70
N ALA A 429 -15.02 10.29 -31.63
CA ALA A 429 -16.21 10.07 -30.80
C ALA A 429 -17.41 10.85 -31.31
#